data_ee035d72421ed76b0af1d2150e608e1b
#
_entry.id   ee035d72421ed76b0af1d2150e608e1b
#
_cell.length_a   1.000
_cell.length_b   1.000
_cell.length_c   1.000
_cell.angle_alpha   90.00
_cell.angle_beta   90.00
_cell.angle_gamma   90.00
#
_symmetry.space_group_name_H-M   'P 1'
#
loop_
_entity.id
_entity.type
_entity.pdbx_description
1 polymer ?
#
loop_
_entity_poly.entity_id
_entity_poly.type
_entity_poly.pdbx_seq_one_letter_code
_entity_poly.pdbx_strand_id
1 'polypeptide(L)'
;MIKSAVEHLRAIQMQSLAVEIGYTPIGGGELPVRAVLGRTVFRSTDESGIWTRIETRDFIVPREQLPSEPHVGDEIAFLGQTYEVLAPAGEPAWRWSDAFHTAYRIHAKHTGGE
;
A
#
# COMPACT_ATOMS: atom_id res chain seq x y z
N MET A 1 18.91 -10.53 -16.53
CA MET A 1 18.63 -11.18 -15.24
C MET A 1 17.18 -10.94 -14.86
N ILE A 2 16.59 -11.88 -14.13
CA ILE A 2 15.17 -11.82 -13.75
C ILE A 2 14.86 -10.55 -12.93
N LYS A 3 15.73 -10.18 -11.99
CA LYS A 3 15.52 -8.96 -11.18
C LYS A 3 15.47 -7.72 -12.06
N SER A 4 16.35 -7.60 -13.05
CA SER A 4 16.34 -6.47 -13.98
C SER A 4 15.08 -6.43 -14.81
N ALA A 5 14.54 -7.60 -15.21
CA ALA A 5 13.29 -7.67 -15.95
C ALA A 5 12.11 -7.21 -15.08
N VAL A 6 12.09 -7.60 -13.80
CA VAL A 6 11.05 -7.17 -12.86
C VAL A 6 11.10 -5.65 -12.66
N GLU A 7 12.29 -5.09 -12.49
CA GLU A 7 12.46 -3.64 -12.33
C GLU A 7 12.00 -2.89 -13.59
N HIS A 8 12.30 -3.43 -14.76
CA HIS A 8 11.87 -2.83 -16.03
C HIS A 8 10.34 -2.85 -16.17
N LEU A 9 9.69 -3.96 -15.83
CA LEU A 9 8.24 -4.05 -15.82
C LEU A 9 7.62 -3.08 -14.84
N ARG A 10 8.24 -2.94 -13.65
CA ARG A 10 7.78 -1.97 -12.65
C ARG A 10 7.85 -0.55 -13.20
N ALA A 11 8.94 -0.19 -13.87
CA ALA A 11 9.08 1.13 -14.46
C ALA A 11 8.00 1.40 -15.51
N ILE A 12 7.65 0.41 -16.34
CA ILE A 12 6.57 0.53 -17.32
C ILE A 12 5.23 0.72 -16.61
N GLN A 13 4.94 -0.06 -15.56
CA GLN A 13 3.72 0.08 -14.77
C GLN A 13 3.62 1.48 -14.16
N MET A 14 4.72 1.97 -13.59
CA MET A 14 4.72 3.29 -12.96
C MET A 14 4.47 4.41 -13.98
N GLN A 15 4.93 4.25 -15.21
CA GLN A 15 4.65 5.22 -16.27
C GLN A 15 3.19 5.19 -16.71
N SER A 16 2.60 3.99 -16.80
CA SER A 16 1.29 3.79 -17.43
C SER A 16 0.13 3.82 -16.43
N LEU A 17 0.34 3.33 -15.21
CA LEU A 17 -0.71 3.08 -14.23
C LEU A 17 -0.55 3.86 -12.94
N ALA A 18 0.60 4.48 -12.73
CA ALA A 18 0.87 5.16 -11.48
C ALA A 18 0.06 6.44 -11.35
N VAL A 19 -0.39 6.69 -10.13
CA VAL A 19 -1.05 7.93 -9.74
C VAL A 19 -0.20 8.62 -8.68
N GLU A 20 -0.37 9.93 -8.53
CA GLU A 20 0.33 10.67 -7.49
C GLU A 20 -0.48 10.64 -6.21
N ILE A 21 0.18 10.31 -5.11
CA ILE A 21 -0.41 10.30 -3.77
C ILE A 21 0.48 11.11 -2.84
N GLY A 22 -0.07 11.52 -1.70
CA GLY A 22 0.70 12.11 -0.61
C GLY A 22 0.83 11.10 0.50
N TYR A 23 2.05 10.75 0.87
CA TYR A 23 2.32 9.80 1.95
C TYR A 23 2.85 10.55 3.16
N THR A 24 2.18 10.44 4.31
CA THR A 24 2.57 11.12 5.54
C THR A 24 2.92 10.09 6.60
N PRO A 25 4.22 9.85 6.85
CA PRO A 25 4.62 9.00 7.97
C PRO A 25 4.21 9.63 9.30
N ILE A 26 3.97 8.80 10.32
CA ILE A 26 3.71 9.29 11.67
C ILE A 26 4.89 10.15 12.12
N GLY A 27 4.61 11.38 12.53
CA GLY A 27 5.64 12.31 12.99
C GLY A 27 6.43 12.98 11.87
N GLY A 28 6.12 12.70 10.62
CA GLY A 28 6.78 13.29 9.48
C GLY A 28 5.87 14.18 8.65
N GLY A 29 6.43 14.85 7.65
CA GLY A 29 5.67 15.63 6.69
C GLY A 29 5.20 14.80 5.51
N GLU A 30 4.27 15.36 4.73
CA GLU A 30 3.77 14.70 3.53
C GLU A 30 4.84 14.62 2.45
N LEU A 31 4.94 13.44 1.84
CA LEU A 31 5.86 13.18 0.73
C LEU A 31 5.03 12.90 -0.53
N PRO A 32 5.36 13.55 -1.66
CA PRO A 32 4.74 13.18 -2.93
C PRO A 32 5.32 11.86 -3.39
N VAL A 33 4.46 10.91 -3.70
CA VAL A 33 4.85 9.55 -4.04
C VAL A 33 3.99 9.08 -5.21
N ARG A 34 4.55 8.27 -6.09
CA ARG A 34 3.77 7.64 -7.15
C ARG A 34 3.46 6.20 -6.76
N ALA A 35 2.22 5.80 -6.95
CA ALA A 35 1.74 4.48 -6.55
C ALA A 35 0.84 3.88 -7.62
N VAL A 36 0.83 2.56 -7.69
CA VAL A 36 -0.17 1.81 -8.47
C VAL A 36 -1.24 1.36 -7.49
N LEU A 37 -2.49 1.56 -7.86
CA LEU A 37 -3.61 1.20 -6.98
C LEU A 37 -3.95 -0.28 -7.10
N GLY A 38 -4.35 -0.87 -5.98
CA GLY A 38 -4.82 -2.24 -5.92
C GLY A 38 -5.79 -2.42 -4.76
N ARG A 39 -6.15 -3.66 -4.51
CA ARG A 39 -6.97 -4.03 -3.35
C ARG A 39 -6.68 -5.46 -2.96
N THR A 40 -6.91 -5.77 -1.69
CA THR A 40 -6.78 -7.13 -1.18
C THR A 40 -7.98 -7.45 -0.31
N VAL A 41 -8.45 -8.68 -0.42
CA VAL A 41 -9.53 -9.18 0.43
C VAL A 41 -8.94 -10.17 1.42
N PHE A 42 -9.15 -9.91 2.70
CA PHE A 42 -8.75 -10.80 3.78
C PHE A 42 -9.98 -11.46 4.36
N ARG A 43 -9.91 -12.75 4.63
CA ARG A 43 -10.99 -13.50 5.26
C ARG A 43 -10.46 -14.17 6.50
N SER A 44 -11.24 -14.10 7.58
CA SER A 44 -10.92 -14.77 8.83
C SER A 44 -12.19 -15.30 9.48
N THR A 45 -12.05 -16.30 10.35
CA THR A 45 -13.16 -16.78 11.16
C THR A 45 -12.85 -16.47 12.62
N ASP A 46 -13.90 -16.15 13.39
CA ASP A 46 -13.78 -16.01 14.83
C ASP A 46 -14.00 -17.37 15.51
N GLU A 47 -13.98 -17.37 16.84
CA GLU A 47 -14.17 -18.61 17.64
C GLU A 47 -15.55 -19.25 17.44
N SER A 48 -16.54 -18.47 17.06
CA SER A 48 -17.88 -18.97 16.80
C SER A 48 -18.08 -19.48 15.37
N GLY A 49 -17.03 -19.39 14.54
CA GLY A 49 -17.09 -19.83 13.15
C GLY A 49 -17.67 -18.79 12.19
N ILE A 50 -17.86 -17.56 12.64
CA ILE A 50 -18.35 -16.49 11.78
C ILE A 50 -17.20 -15.98 10.91
N TRP A 51 -17.44 -15.96 9.59
CA TRP A 51 -16.48 -15.42 8.65
C TRP A 51 -16.54 -13.90 8.61
N THR A 52 -15.39 -13.27 8.67
CA THR A 52 -15.24 -11.83 8.49
C THR A 52 -14.47 -11.57 7.22
N ARG A 53 -14.93 -10.61 6.44
CA ARG A 53 -14.28 -10.18 5.21
C ARG A 53 -13.81 -8.74 5.39
N ILE A 54 -12.52 -8.51 5.17
CA ILE A 54 -11.94 -7.18 5.22
C ILE A 54 -11.34 -6.91 3.84
N GLU A 55 -11.74 -5.80 3.23
CA GLU A 55 -11.17 -5.36 1.96
C GLU A 55 -10.34 -4.11 2.20
N THR A 56 -9.09 -4.13 1.78
CA THR A 56 -8.20 -2.99 1.88
C THR A 56 -8.02 -2.34 0.52
N ARG A 57 -7.82 -1.03 0.54
CA ARG A 57 -7.27 -0.32 -0.60
C ARG A 57 -5.77 -0.43 -0.51
N ASP A 58 -5.13 -0.92 -1.55
CA ASP A 58 -3.69 -1.08 -1.55
C ASP A 58 -3.03 -0.02 -2.40
N PHE A 59 -1.84 0.40 -1.96
CA PHE A 59 -1.00 1.32 -2.69
C PHE A 59 0.34 0.63 -2.90
N ILE A 60 0.71 0.40 -4.16
CA ILE A 60 1.97 -0.25 -4.51
C ILE A 60 2.98 0.84 -4.82
N VAL A 61 3.97 1.00 -3.94
CA VAL A 61 4.92 2.11 -3.97
C VAL A 61 6.33 1.57 -4.15
N PRO A 62 7.08 2.05 -5.16
CA PRO A 62 8.49 1.68 -5.28
C PRO A 62 9.24 1.99 -4.00
N ARG A 63 10.07 1.05 -3.56
CA ARG A 63 10.77 1.13 -2.29
C ARG A 63 11.61 2.40 -2.14
N GLU A 64 12.23 2.84 -3.22
CA GLU A 64 13.09 4.01 -3.21
C GLU A 64 12.36 5.33 -2.99
N GLN A 65 11.05 5.34 -3.09
CA GLN A 65 10.27 6.57 -2.87
C GLN A 65 9.93 6.83 -1.41
N LEU A 66 10.14 5.84 -0.55
CA LEU A 66 9.90 5.99 0.89
C LEU A 66 11.22 5.93 1.65
N PRO A 67 11.42 6.83 2.63
CA PRO A 67 12.66 6.82 3.42
C PRO A 67 12.74 5.67 4.41
N SER A 68 11.59 5.07 4.75
CA SER A 68 11.51 3.94 5.68
C SER A 68 10.32 3.07 5.33
N GLU A 69 10.24 1.91 5.97
CA GLU A 69 9.11 1.00 5.79
C GLU A 69 7.80 1.64 6.23
N PRO A 70 6.67 1.29 5.59
CA PRO A 70 5.36 1.76 6.04
C PRO A 70 5.04 1.26 7.45
N HIS A 71 4.34 2.09 8.22
CA HIS A 71 3.91 1.75 9.57
C HIS A 71 2.41 1.97 9.73
N VAL A 72 1.78 1.16 10.57
CA VAL A 72 0.38 1.34 10.95
C VAL A 72 0.18 2.77 11.46
N GLY A 73 -0.85 3.44 10.97
CA GLY A 73 -1.15 4.81 11.34
C GLY A 73 -0.60 5.87 10.38
N ASP A 74 0.29 5.48 9.46
CA ASP A 74 0.70 6.40 8.41
C ASP A 74 -0.51 6.76 7.55
N GLU A 75 -0.52 7.95 6.99
CA GLU A 75 -1.65 8.43 6.19
C GLU A 75 -1.31 8.56 4.72
N ILE A 76 -2.31 8.32 3.88
CA ILE A 76 -2.19 8.45 2.43
C ILE A 76 -3.33 9.34 1.94
N ALA A 77 -2.98 10.38 1.17
CA ALA A 77 -3.95 11.25 0.53
C ALA A 77 -3.98 10.99 -0.97
N PHE A 78 -5.17 10.78 -1.50
CA PHE A 78 -5.36 10.53 -2.93
C PHE A 78 -6.72 11.09 -3.37
N LEU A 79 -6.70 11.99 -4.34
CA LEU A 79 -7.91 12.61 -4.91
C LEU A 79 -8.86 13.19 -3.84
N GLY A 80 -8.31 13.91 -2.87
CA GLY A 80 -9.11 14.52 -1.82
C GLY A 80 -9.58 13.55 -0.74
N GLN A 81 -9.24 12.26 -0.85
CA GLN A 81 -9.59 11.25 0.12
C GLN A 81 -8.40 10.92 0.99
N THR A 82 -8.66 10.54 2.23
CA THR A 82 -7.62 10.15 3.18
C THR A 82 -7.76 8.67 3.52
N TYR A 83 -6.62 7.99 3.55
CA TYR A 83 -6.53 6.57 3.90
C TYR A 83 -5.51 6.41 5.02
N GLU A 84 -5.71 5.42 5.86
CA GLU A 84 -4.79 5.11 6.96
C GLU A 84 -4.23 3.72 6.78
N VAL A 85 -2.93 3.57 6.92
CA VAL A 85 -2.24 2.27 6.86
C VAL A 85 -2.65 1.43 8.06
N LEU A 86 -3.07 0.20 7.81
CA LEU A 86 -3.52 -0.71 8.85
C LEU A 86 -2.95 -2.12 8.65
N ALA A 87 -2.95 -2.91 9.74
CA ALA A 87 -2.60 -4.32 9.71
C ALA A 87 -3.89 -5.15 9.73
N PRO A 88 -4.40 -5.58 8.55
CA PRO A 88 -5.71 -6.20 8.48
C PRO A 88 -5.68 -7.67 8.92
N ALA A 89 -6.70 -8.10 9.66
CA ALA A 89 -6.92 -9.52 10.02
C ALA A 89 -5.68 -10.24 10.54
N GLY A 90 -4.82 -9.53 11.31
CA GLY A 90 -3.59 -10.11 11.83
C GLY A 90 -2.43 -10.17 10.84
N GLU A 91 -2.65 -9.74 9.62
CA GLU A 91 -1.59 -9.67 8.62
C GLU A 91 -0.77 -8.39 8.80
N PRO A 92 0.50 -8.36 8.33
CA PRO A 92 1.29 -7.12 8.36
C PRO A 92 0.64 -5.98 7.58
N ALA A 93 1.00 -4.75 7.92
CA ALA A 93 0.48 -3.57 7.24
C ALA A 93 0.92 -3.46 5.79
N TRP A 94 2.02 -4.10 5.45
CA TRP A 94 2.54 -4.11 4.09
C TRP A 94 3.26 -5.44 3.81
N ARG A 95 3.43 -5.73 2.55
CA ARG A 95 4.24 -6.86 2.09
C ARG A 95 4.96 -6.44 0.81
N TRP A 96 5.95 -7.23 0.42
CA TRP A 96 6.60 -6.98 -0.85
C TRP A 96 5.63 -7.29 -1.99
N SER A 97 5.57 -6.38 -2.95
CA SER A 97 4.75 -6.56 -4.14
C SER A 97 5.32 -7.60 -5.09
N ASP A 98 6.62 -7.85 -4.98
CA ASP A 98 7.33 -8.78 -5.85
C ASP A 98 8.41 -9.55 -5.07
N ALA A 99 8.89 -10.65 -5.66
CA ALA A 99 9.87 -11.53 -5.04
C ALA A 99 11.25 -10.86 -4.86
N PHE A 100 11.52 -9.76 -5.55
CA PHE A 100 12.80 -9.06 -5.49
C PHE A 100 12.78 -7.82 -4.61
N HIS A 101 11.69 -7.60 -3.89
CA HIS A 101 11.56 -6.51 -2.92
C HIS A 101 11.75 -5.12 -3.55
N THR A 102 11.18 -4.90 -4.74
CA THR A 102 11.31 -3.61 -5.43
C THR A 102 10.22 -2.62 -5.05
N ALA A 103 9.11 -3.09 -4.51
CA ALA A 103 8.01 -2.22 -4.14
C ALA A 103 7.24 -2.78 -2.96
N TYR A 104 6.74 -1.86 -2.12
CA TYR A 104 5.82 -2.19 -1.03
C TYR A 104 4.41 -2.28 -1.56
N ARG A 105 3.66 -3.29 -1.12
CA ARG A 105 2.21 -3.31 -1.25
C ARG A 105 1.63 -2.95 0.12
N ILE A 106 1.10 -1.74 0.23
CA ILE A 106 0.68 -1.15 1.50
C ILE A 106 -0.82 -1.26 1.64
N HIS A 107 -1.28 -1.85 2.75
CA HIS A 107 -2.71 -2.01 3.03
C HIS A 107 -3.23 -0.79 3.79
N ALA A 108 -4.33 -0.23 3.31
CA ALA A 108 -4.92 0.95 3.91
C ALA A 108 -6.44 0.89 3.86
N LYS A 109 -7.08 1.71 4.69
CA LYS A 109 -8.54 1.87 4.66
C LYS A 109 -8.88 3.35 4.53
N HIS A 110 -10.00 3.62 3.89
CA HIS A 110 -10.52 4.97 3.76
C HIS A 110 -10.96 5.47 5.15
N THR A 111 -10.48 6.64 5.54
CA THR A 111 -10.80 7.23 6.83
C THR A 111 -11.53 8.56 6.75
N GLY A 112 -11.44 9.25 5.62
CA GLY A 112 -12.08 10.55 5.48
C GLY A 112 -11.87 11.15 4.12
N GLY A 113 -12.24 12.43 4.01
CA GLY A 113 -12.14 13.18 2.78
C GLY A 113 -13.52 13.58 2.27
N GLU A 114 -13.50 14.29 1.15
CA GLU A 114 -14.73 14.84 0.55
C GLU A 114 -15.41 13.90 -0.40
#